data_d5ecb758043d5a6c99dda2c5622b3313
#
_entry.id   d5ecb758043d5a6c99dda2c5622b3313
#
_cell.length_a   1.000
_cell.length_b   1.000
_cell.length_c   1.000
_cell.angle_alpha   90.00
_cell.angle_beta   90.00
_cell.angle_gamma   90.00
#
_symmetry.space_group_name_H-M   'P 1'
#
loop_
_entity.id
_entity.type
_entity.pdbx_description
1 polymer ?
#
loop_
_entity_poly.entity_id
_entity_poly.type
_entity_poly.pdbx_seq_one_letter_code
_entity_poly.pdbx_strand_id
1 'polypeptide(L)'
;MIMKEHTHFREDGTEYTHGHHNGDGVAESHVHHHDHGGTGHVHRHVHSAEEKKKVMNRLSRAIGHLEAVKRMVERDEDCSEVLIQLAAVRSAINNTGKVILKNHLDHCIVEAIEQNDMETIRALDEAIDKFIK
;
A
#
# COMPACT_ATOMS: atom_id res chain seq x y z
N MET A 1 -14.09 -21.55 -24.79
CA MET A 1 -13.55 -20.82 -23.61
C MET A 1 -12.06 -21.05 -23.59
N ILE A 2 -11.26 -20.02 -23.84
CA ILE A 2 -9.80 -20.14 -23.90
C ILE A 2 -9.29 -19.69 -22.55
N MET A 3 -8.77 -20.64 -21.75
CA MET A 3 -8.02 -20.34 -20.52
C MET A 3 -6.69 -19.69 -20.94
N LYS A 4 -6.44 -18.47 -20.47
CA LYS A 4 -5.12 -17.87 -20.60
C LYS A 4 -4.32 -18.23 -19.37
N GLU A 5 -3.51 -19.25 -19.47
CA GLU A 5 -2.46 -19.55 -18.52
C GLU A 5 -1.22 -18.73 -18.90
N HIS A 6 -0.56 -18.12 -17.91
CA HIS A 6 0.75 -17.52 -18.11
C HIS A 6 1.71 -17.96 -17.01
N THR A 7 2.93 -18.12 -17.44
CA THR A 7 4.03 -18.64 -16.64
C THR A 7 4.89 -17.49 -16.16
N HIS A 8 5.27 -17.55 -14.89
CA HIS A 8 6.21 -16.61 -14.25
C HIS A 8 7.47 -17.35 -13.82
N PHE A 9 8.60 -16.67 -13.90
CA PHE A 9 9.89 -17.16 -13.41
C PHE A 9 10.26 -16.42 -12.12
N ARG A 10 10.74 -17.14 -11.11
CA ARG A 10 11.34 -16.57 -9.91
C ARG A 10 12.83 -16.33 -10.14
N GLU A 11 13.43 -15.46 -9.31
CA GLU A 11 14.88 -15.17 -9.36
C GLU A 11 15.76 -16.41 -9.12
N ASP A 12 15.23 -17.47 -8.50
CA ASP A 12 15.89 -18.76 -8.30
C ASP A 12 15.80 -19.71 -9.51
N GLY A 13 15.17 -19.28 -10.62
CA GLY A 13 15.02 -20.05 -11.84
C GLY A 13 13.86 -21.05 -11.82
N THR A 14 13.01 -21.06 -10.78
CA THR A 14 11.84 -21.94 -10.75
C THR A 14 10.64 -21.31 -11.48
N GLU A 15 9.98 -22.15 -12.27
CA GLU A 15 8.80 -21.81 -13.09
C GLU A 15 7.53 -22.14 -12.32
N TYR A 16 6.54 -21.24 -12.31
CA TYR A 16 5.21 -21.53 -11.78
C TYR A 16 4.11 -20.95 -12.66
N THR A 17 3.05 -21.74 -12.85
CA THR A 17 1.90 -21.39 -13.67
C THR A 17 0.67 -21.26 -12.78
N HIS A 18 -0.12 -20.20 -12.97
CA HIS A 18 -1.40 -20.06 -12.30
C HIS A 18 -2.48 -19.61 -13.28
N GLY A 19 -3.68 -20.15 -13.11
CA GLY A 19 -4.86 -19.78 -13.89
C GLY A 19 -5.73 -18.81 -13.12
N HIS A 20 -6.26 -17.78 -13.79
CA HIS A 20 -7.27 -16.90 -13.21
C HIS A 20 -8.66 -17.52 -13.33
N HIS A 21 -9.20 -17.98 -12.21
CA HIS A 21 -10.61 -18.32 -12.10
C HIS A 21 -11.43 -17.06 -11.83
N ASN A 22 -12.23 -16.63 -12.80
CA ASN A 22 -13.38 -15.76 -12.54
C ASN A 22 -14.50 -16.65 -11.98
N GLY A 23 -14.63 -16.70 -10.69
CA GLY A 23 -15.70 -17.40 -10.00
C GLY A 23 -16.00 -16.71 -8.67
N ASP A 24 -17.24 -16.27 -8.50
CA ASP A 24 -17.81 -15.74 -7.27
C ASP A 24 -17.55 -16.69 -6.09
N GLY A 25 -16.96 -16.20 -5.02
CA GLY A 25 -16.89 -16.99 -3.81
C GLY A 25 -15.75 -16.61 -2.87
N VAL A 26 -16.13 -16.06 -1.71
CA VAL A 26 -15.43 -16.00 -0.41
C VAL A 26 -13.91 -15.76 -0.45
N ALA A 27 -13.55 -14.55 -0.06
CA ALA A 27 -12.16 -14.15 0.16
C ALA A 27 -11.53 -14.98 1.29
N GLU A 28 -10.78 -16.02 0.94
CA GLU A 28 -9.80 -16.60 1.84
C GLU A 28 -8.59 -15.67 1.92
N SER A 29 -8.35 -15.14 3.11
CA SER A 29 -7.22 -14.29 3.42
C SER A 29 -5.94 -15.13 3.42
N HIS A 30 -5.11 -14.99 2.38
CA HIS A 30 -3.75 -15.53 2.42
C HIS A 30 -2.89 -14.70 3.38
N VAL A 31 -2.59 -15.29 4.53
CA VAL A 31 -1.67 -14.73 5.51
C VAL A 31 -0.25 -15.05 5.05
N HIS A 32 0.48 -14.06 4.58
CA HIS A 32 1.93 -14.17 4.41
C HIS A 32 2.59 -13.97 5.78
N HIS A 33 3.02 -15.08 6.39
CA HIS A 33 3.87 -15.03 7.57
C HIS A 33 5.29 -14.60 7.15
N HIS A 34 5.64 -13.37 7.42
CA HIS A 34 7.04 -12.97 7.56
C HIS A 34 7.40 -13.13 9.03
N ASP A 35 8.07 -14.23 9.34
CA ASP A 35 8.63 -14.50 10.66
C ASP A 35 9.84 -13.58 10.89
N HIS A 36 9.57 -12.42 11.50
CA HIS A 36 10.59 -11.64 12.17
C HIS A 36 10.31 -11.74 13.66
N GLY A 37 11.14 -12.55 14.34
CA GLY A 37 11.08 -12.79 15.77
C GLY A 37 11.08 -11.50 16.58
N GLY A 38 9.90 -11.04 16.89
CA GLY A 38 9.59 -9.98 17.83
C GLY A 38 8.16 -10.24 18.30
N THR A 39 7.97 -10.36 19.61
CA THR A 39 6.66 -10.49 20.27
C THR A 39 5.89 -9.18 20.11
N GLY A 40 5.56 -8.79 18.87
CA GLY A 40 4.72 -7.66 18.56
C GLY A 40 3.28 -8.13 18.46
N HIS A 41 2.39 -7.59 19.27
CA HIS A 41 0.96 -7.75 19.11
C HIS A 41 0.56 -7.28 17.73
N VAL A 42 0.11 -8.21 16.88
CA VAL A 42 -0.40 -7.89 15.53
C VAL A 42 -1.79 -7.28 15.71
N HIS A 43 -1.86 -5.97 15.80
CA HIS A 43 -3.14 -5.26 15.75
C HIS A 43 -3.74 -5.42 14.36
N ARG A 44 -4.80 -6.21 14.28
CA ARG A 44 -5.55 -6.42 13.04
C ARG A 44 -6.42 -5.21 12.77
N HIS A 45 -5.91 -4.24 12.02
CA HIS A 45 -6.67 -3.08 11.60
C HIS A 45 -7.76 -3.50 10.61
N VAL A 46 -9.00 -3.51 11.06
CA VAL A 46 -10.16 -3.77 10.20
C VAL A 46 -10.59 -2.45 9.57
N HIS A 47 -9.91 -2.08 8.47
CA HIS A 47 -10.43 -1.02 7.61
C HIS A 47 -11.65 -1.53 6.86
N SER A 48 -12.68 -0.68 6.68
CA SER A 48 -13.79 -1.03 5.82
C SER A 48 -13.30 -1.32 4.39
N ALA A 49 -13.96 -2.25 3.69
CA ALA A 49 -13.60 -2.58 2.30
C ALA A 49 -13.60 -1.33 1.40
N GLU A 50 -14.47 -0.37 1.68
CA GLU A 50 -14.57 0.89 0.96
C GLU A 50 -13.38 1.81 1.22
N GLU A 51 -12.95 1.97 2.47
CA GLU A 51 -11.77 2.77 2.84
C GLU A 51 -10.51 2.20 2.23
N LYS A 52 -10.32 0.89 2.32
CA LYS A 52 -9.22 0.18 1.66
C LYS A 52 -9.21 0.43 0.16
N LYS A 53 -10.37 0.33 -0.51
CA LYS A 53 -10.51 0.58 -1.94
C LYS A 53 -10.15 2.03 -2.29
N LYS A 54 -10.57 3.01 -1.50
CA LYS A 54 -10.20 4.43 -1.69
C LYS A 54 -8.69 4.65 -1.63
N VAL A 55 -8.01 4.06 -0.65
CA VAL A 55 -6.54 4.14 -0.51
C VAL A 55 -5.85 3.46 -1.69
N MET A 56 -6.26 2.24 -2.06
CA MET A 56 -5.71 1.51 -3.18
C MET A 56 -5.84 2.28 -4.50
N ASN A 57 -6.99 2.89 -4.76
CA ASN A 57 -7.22 3.71 -5.95
C ASN A 57 -6.32 4.97 -5.99
N ARG A 58 -6.04 5.59 -4.84
CA ARG A 58 -5.11 6.72 -4.75
C ARG A 58 -3.67 6.28 -5.04
N LEU A 59 -3.24 5.17 -4.46
CA LEU A 59 -1.92 4.60 -4.71
C LEU A 59 -1.74 4.20 -6.18
N SER A 60 -2.71 3.52 -6.78
CA SER A 60 -2.67 3.14 -8.19
C SER A 60 -2.52 4.36 -9.11
N ARG A 61 -3.21 5.45 -8.82
CA ARG A 61 -3.06 6.71 -9.58
C ARG A 61 -1.67 7.32 -9.40
N ALA A 62 -1.14 7.33 -8.18
CA ALA A 62 0.21 7.84 -7.92
C ALA A 62 1.27 6.99 -8.62
N ILE A 63 1.13 5.67 -8.63
CA ILE A 63 2.01 4.75 -9.37
C ILE A 63 1.98 5.05 -10.86
N GLY A 64 0.79 5.14 -11.47
CA GLY A 64 0.66 5.46 -12.90
C GLY A 64 1.27 6.82 -13.26
N HIS A 65 1.13 7.82 -12.38
CA HIS A 65 1.75 9.12 -12.57
C HIS A 65 3.28 9.04 -12.45
N LEU A 66 3.81 8.31 -11.47
CA LEU A 66 5.25 8.10 -11.33
C LEU A 66 5.86 7.36 -12.53
N GLU A 67 5.15 6.37 -13.08
CA GLU A 67 5.55 5.70 -14.33
C GLU A 67 5.57 6.65 -15.53
N ALA A 68 4.63 7.61 -15.58
CA ALA A 68 4.65 8.66 -16.60
C ALA A 68 5.89 9.55 -16.45
N VAL A 69 6.24 9.96 -15.22
CA VAL A 69 7.47 10.74 -14.95
C VAL A 69 8.71 9.95 -15.36
N LYS A 70 8.77 8.65 -15.06
CA LYS A 70 9.88 7.79 -15.51
C LYS A 70 10.04 7.82 -17.02
N ARG A 71 8.93 7.71 -17.78
CA ARG A 71 8.98 7.81 -19.25
C ARG A 71 9.43 9.18 -19.76
N MET A 72 9.13 10.26 -19.04
CA MET A 72 9.64 11.60 -19.37
C MET A 72 11.16 11.64 -19.26
N VAL A 73 11.73 11.07 -18.20
CA VAL A 73 13.18 10.96 -18.03
C VAL A 73 13.82 10.10 -19.12
N GLU A 74 13.21 8.97 -19.47
CA GLU A 74 13.67 8.07 -20.55
C GLU A 74 13.71 8.75 -21.94
N ARG A 75 12.88 9.77 -22.15
CA ARG A 75 12.81 10.55 -23.41
C ARG A 75 13.61 11.86 -23.38
N ASP A 76 14.41 12.08 -22.33
CA ASP A 76 15.16 13.31 -22.13
C ASP A 76 14.28 14.58 -22.19
N GLU A 77 13.06 14.51 -21.63
CA GLU A 77 12.16 15.67 -21.56
C GLU A 77 12.74 16.75 -20.63
N ASP A 78 12.22 17.98 -20.75
CA ASP A 78 12.71 19.13 -19.99
C ASP A 78 12.70 18.87 -18.47
N CYS A 79 13.84 19.12 -17.82
CA CYS A 79 14.00 18.86 -16.39
C CYS A 79 13.03 19.64 -15.50
N SER A 80 12.65 20.85 -15.91
CA SER A 80 11.70 21.68 -15.17
C SER A 80 10.31 21.01 -15.18
N GLU A 81 9.89 20.47 -16.32
CA GLU A 81 8.62 19.77 -16.44
C GLU A 81 8.64 18.47 -15.65
N VAL A 82 9.72 17.69 -15.73
CA VAL A 82 9.91 16.46 -14.92
C VAL A 82 9.80 16.78 -13.43
N LEU A 83 10.43 17.85 -12.94
CA LEU A 83 10.37 18.25 -11.54
C LEU A 83 8.95 18.68 -11.10
N ILE A 84 8.19 19.37 -11.97
CA ILE A 84 6.81 19.74 -11.70
C ILE A 84 5.94 18.50 -11.55
N GLN A 85 6.07 17.53 -12.45
CA GLN A 85 5.32 16.28 -12.40
C GLN A 85 5.71 15.44 -11.17
N LEU A 86 7.00 15.39 -10.83
CA LEU A 86 7.46 14.70 -9.63
C LEU A 86 6.94 15.35 -8.33
N ALA A 87 6.85 16.68 -8.29
CA ALA A 87 6.23 17.40 -7.17
C ALA A 87 4.74 17.04 -7.02
N ALA A 88 4.02 16.87 -8.14
CA ALA A 88 2.63 16.43 -8.13
C ALA A 88 2.48 14.99 -7.58
N VAL A 89 3.37 14.07 -7.97
CA VAL A 89 3.40 12.70 -7.41
C VAL A 89 3.65 12.74 -5.90
N ARG A 90 4.63 13.51 -5.44
CA ARG A 90 4.90 13.70 -4.00
C ARG A 90 3.68 14.19 -3.25
N SER A 91 2.97 15.18 -3.79
CA SER A 91 1.74 15.70 -3.19
C SER A 91 0.63 14.64 -3.12
N ALA A 92 0.47 13.82 -4.16
CA ALA A 92 -0.50 12.73 -4.18
C ALA A 92 -0.19 11.65 -3.12
N ILE A 93 1.09 11.31 -2.93
CA ILE A 93 1.54 10.37 -1.90
C ILE A 93 1.29 10.94 -0.51
N ASN A 94 1.65 12.20 -0.26
CA ASN A 94 1.41 12.86 1.02
C ASN A 94 -0.09 12.92 1.36
N ASN A 95 -0.94 13.23 0.40
CA ASN A 95 -2.39 13.25 0.61
C ASN A 95 -2.95 11.84 0.88
N THR A 96 -2.39 10.82 0.26
CA THR A 96 -2.76 9.43 0.56
C THR A 96 -2.36 9.03 1.98
N GLY A 97 -1.16 9.41 2.42
CA GLY A 97 -0.72 9.20 3.79
C GLY A 97 -1.62 9.89 4.83
N LYS A 98 -2.08 11.12 4.56
CA LYS A 98 -3.05 11.82 5.42
C LYS A 98 -4.37 11.07 5.54
N VAL A 99 -4.86 10.45 4.45
CA VAL A 99 -6.08 9.64 4.49
C VAL A 99 -5.87 8.39 5.35
N ILE A 100 -4.74 7.71 5.20
CA ILE A 100 -4.39 6.53 6.02
C ILE A 100 -4.29 6.93 7.50
N LEU A 101 -3.61 8.03 7.80
CA LEU A 101 -3.48 8.54 9.17
C LEU A 101 -4.84 8.86 9.78
N LYS A 102 -5.71 9.55 9.04
CA LYS A 102 -7.05 9.88 9.51
C LYS A 102 -7.84 8.62 9.85
N ASN A 103 -7.86 7.62 8.96
CA ASN A 103 -8.53 6.35 9.21
C ASN A 103 -7.98 5.65 10.45
N HIS A 104 -6.67 5.75 10.70
CA HIS A 104 -6.02 5.20 11.89
C HIS A 104 -6.45 5.90 13.17
N LEU A 105 -6.54 7.24 13.14
CA LEU A 105 -7.01 8.04 14.28
C LEU A 105 -8.48 7.74 14.60
N ASP A 106 -9.31 7.62 13.58
CA ASP A 106 -10.76 7.44 13.76
C ASP A 106 -11.12 6.05 14.34
N HIS A 107 -10.30 5.03 14.10
CA HIS A 107 -10.63 3.64 14.47
C HIS A 107 -9.65 3.01 15.47
N CYS A 108 -8.36 3.08 15.22
CA CYS A 108 -7.37 2.33 16.00
C CYS A 108 -6.92 3.06 17.28
N ILE A 109 -6.80 4.38 17.24
CA ILE A 109 -6.37 5.16 18.41
C ILE A 109 -7.44 5.19 19.49
N VAL A 110 -8.71 5.30 19.12
CA VAL A 110 -9.81 5.28 20.09
C VAL A 110 -9.80 3.93 20.83
N GLU A 111 -9.70 2.83 20.09
CA GLU A 111 -9.63 1.49 20.67
C GLU A 111 -8.38 1.30 21.55
N ALA A 112 -7.21 1.77 21.11
CA ALA A 112 -5.97 1.67 21.87
C ALA A 112 -6.03 2.47 23.19
N ILE A 113 -6.67 3.64 23.19
CA ILE A 113 -6.88 4.44 24.39
C ILE A 113 -7.83 3.71 25.37
N GLU A 114 -8.94 3.17 24.88
CA GLU A 114 -9.91 2.44 25.70
C GLU A 114 -9.30 1.18 26.32
N GLN A 115 -8.39 0.50 25.61
CA GLN A 115 -7.69 -0.69 26.08
C GLN A 115 -6.40 -0.38 26.85
N ASN A 116 -6.03 0.91 26.99
CA ASN A 116 -4.78 1.36 27.60
C ASN A 116 -3.53 0.76 26.92
N ASP A 117 -3.60 0.55 25.61
CA ASP A 117 -2.52 0.02 24.78
C ASP A 117 -1.51 1.11 24.38
N MET A 118 -0.59 1.39 25.28
CA MET A 118 0.44 2.41 25.07
C MET A 118 1.46 2.03 23.99
N GLU A 119 1.61 0.75 23.68
CA GLU A 119 2.53 0.28 22.64
C GLU A 119 2.03 0.66 21.24
N THR A 120 0.76 0.41 20.95
CA THR A 120 0.12 0.84 19.69
C THR A 120 0.17 2.37 19.53
N ILE A 121 -0.04 3.14 20.59
CA ILE A 121 0.02 4.61 20.54
C ILE A 121 1.43 5.07 20.18
N ARG A 122 2.47 4.50 20.80
CA ARG A 122 3.88 4.83 20.49
C ARG A 122 4.27 4.45 19.07
N ALA A 123 3.86 3.27 18.60
CA ALA A 123 4.15 2.81 17.24
C ALA A 123 3.56 3.75 16.18
N LEU A 124 2.36 4.28 16.43
CA LEU A 124 1.75 5.26 15.54
C LEU A 124 2.49 6.61 15.59
N ASP A 125 2.88 7.08 16.76
CA ASP A 125 3.63 8.33 16.94
C ASP A 125 4.96 8.29 16.16
N GLU A 126 5.70 7.19 16.26
CA GLU A 126 6.91 6.95 15.47
C GLU A 126 6.66 6.90 13.96
N ALA A 127 5.54 6.30 13.53
CA ALA A 127 5.18 6.24 12.11
C ALA A 127 4.83 7.63 11.56
N ILE A 128 4.12 8.45 12.33
CA ILE A 128 3.80 9.84 12.00
C ILE A 128 5.08 10.66 11.85
N ASP A 129 6.00 10.55 12.80
CA ASP A 129 7.28 11.27 12.77
C ASP A 129 8.11 10.92 11.53
N LYS A 130 8.14 9.65 11.14
CA LYS A 130 8.84 9.21 9.91
C LYS A 130 8.16 9.71 8.64
N PHE A 131 6.84 9.83 8.65
CA PHE A 131 6.07 10.26 7.48
C PHE A 131 6.14 11.78 7.25
N ILE A 132 6.18 12.57 8.33
CA ILE A 132 6.19 14.04 8.24
C ILE A 132 7.58 14.60 7.87
N LYS A 133 8.64 13.85 8.12
CA LYS A 133 10.02 14.22 7.68
C LYS A 133 10.20 14.16 6.17
#